data_50622cfce733aa4c19095faa23cae801
#
_entry.id   50622cfce733aa4c19095faa23cae801
#
_cell.length_a   1.000
_cell.length_b   1.000
_cell.length_c   1.000
_cell.angle_alpha   90.00
_cell.angle_beta   90.00
_cell.angle_gamma   90.00
#
_symmetry.space_group_name_H-M   'P 1'
#
loop_
_entity.id
_entity.type
_entity.pdbx_description
1 polymer ?
#
loop_
_entity_poly.entity_id
_entity_poly.type
_entity_poly.pdbx_seq_one_letter_code
_entity_poly.pdbx_strand_id
1 'polypeptide(L)'
;MAGRIQGITVEIGGDTTKLQTALKGVNTEIRNTQSQLRDVDKLLKLDPGNTELLAQKHRLLGDAVKETKEKLETLKTAAEQAEQALKDGAITQDQYDGLQREIVETEQKLKALEEQAKASGTALQEIAAKGEKLKTIGDNISNAGTKFLPVTAGITALGTAAVKTAADFDSAMSKVAAVSGAAGDDLDRLRDKAREMGEKTKFSASEAAEAMNYMAMAGWKTEDMLSGIEGVMNLAAASGEDLAATSDIVTDALTAFGLTAADSGHFADILAAASSNANTNVSMMGETFKYCAPIAGALGFSAEDTAEAIGLMANAGIKSSQAGTALRTIMNNLSGDVKICGSAIGEVTVSTTNADGSMRNLSDILADCRTAFAGLTESEKAQAAGSLVGKNAMSGFLALMNAGEGDIEKLSSAIANCDGTAAGMAETIIRNMRRTASERSLIIWMSYRITTIRNMSGSRRKWMISMTG
;
A
#
# COMPACT_ATOMS: atom_id res chain seq x y z
N MET A 1 42.33 -17.59 27.64
CA MET A 1 41.49 -18.71 28.12
C MET A 1 40.21 -18.09 28.67
N ALA A 2 39.11 -18.20 27.94
CA ALA A 2 37.84 -17.64 28.35
C ALA A 2 37.19 -18.61 29.33
N GLY A 3 37.09 -18.18 30.57
CA GLY A 3 36.40 -18.97 31.63
C GLY A 3 34.91 -19.07 31.34
N ARG A 4 34.46 -20.27 31.15
CA ARG A 4 33.05 -20.66 31.07
C ARG A 4 32.45 -20.52 32.47
N ILE A 5 31.63 -19.49 32.68
CA ILE A 5 30.84 -19.38 33.91
C ILE A 5 29.62 -20.28 33.71
N GLN A 6 29.62 -21.45 34.37
CA GLN A 6 28.44 -22.30 34.55
C GLN A 6 27.46 -21.56 35.48
N GLY A 7 26.18 -21.62 35.15
CA GLY A 7 25.11 -20.91 35.83
C GLY A 7 25.12 -21.14 37.34
N ILE A 8 24.99 -20.09 38.10
CA ILE A 8 24.79 -20.13 39.55
C ILE A 8 23.35 -20.61 39.78
N THR A 9 23.22 -21.79 40.34
CA THR A 9 21.94 -22.29 40.86
C THR A 9 21.77 -21.74 42.28
N VAL A 10 20.97 -20.68 42.43
CA VAL A 10 20.62 -20.17 43.75
C VAL A 10 19.36 -20.93 44.20
N GLU A 11 19.50 -21.86 45.13
CA GLU A 11 18.37 -22.51 45.81
C GLU A 11 17.86 -21.55 46.90
N ILE A 12 16.80 -20.81 46.61
CA ILE A 12 16.13 -19.96 47.60
C ILE A 12 14.84 -20.67 48.01
N GLY A 13 14.81 -21.25 49.23
CA GLY A 13 13.62 -21.72 49.90
C GLY A 13 12.62 -22.51 49.04
N GLY A 14 13.05 -23.61 48.44
CA GLY A 14 12.17 -24.65 47.91
C GLY A 14 11.56 -24.43 46.51
N ASP A 15 11.68 -23.27 45.85
CA ASP A 15 11.16 -23.09 44.48
C ASP A 15 12.10 -22.26 43.59
N THR A 16 13.24 -22.87 43.22
CA THR A 16 14.24 -22.29 42.30
C THR A 16 13.79 -22.27 40.84
N THR A 17 12.75 -22.99 40.51
CA THR A 17 12.29 -23.24 39.16
C THR A 17 11.76 -21.94 38.50
N LYS A 18 11.14 -21.04 39.24
CA LYS A 18 10.56 -19.80 38.71
C LYS A 18 11.61 -18.77 38.40
N LEU A 19 12.60 -18.55 39.27
CA LEU A 19 13.69 -17.61 39.04
C LEU A 19 14.59 -18.06 37.88
N GLN A 20 14.97 -19.35 37.84
CA GLN A 20 15.75 -19.91 36.74
C GLN A 20 15.01 -19.81 35.39
N THR A 21 13.68 -20.03 35.40
CA THR A 21 12.86 -19.91 34.19
C THR A 21 12.76 -18.46 33.71
N ALA A 22 12.55 -17.52 34.63
CA ALA A 22 12.51 -16.07 34.31
C ALA A 22 13.86 -15.58 33.79
N LEU A 23 14.96 -15.91 34.47
CA LEU A 23 16.31 -15.52 34.01
C LEU A 23 16.72 -16.20 32.70
N LYS A 24 16.26 -17.44 32.43
CA LYS A 24 16.55 -18.12 31.16
C LYS A 24 15.86 -17.44 29.98
N GLY A 25 14.64 -16.99 30.13
CA GLY A 25 13.91 -16.21 29.12
C GLY A 25 14.65 -14.92 28.78
N VAL A 26 14.82 -14.05 29.77
CA VAL A 26 15.49 -12.74 29.61
C VAL A 26 16.93 -12.88 29.11
N ASN A 27 17.70 -13.87 29.59
CA ASN A 27 19.06 -14.10 29.10
C ASN A 27 19.09 -14.56 27.64
N THR A 28 18.06 -15.24 27.16
CA THR A 28 17.95 -15.64 25.75
C THR A 28 17.67 -14.43 24.88
N GLU A 29 16.77 -13.55 25.29
CA GLU A 29 16.45 -12.29 24.61
C GLU A 29 17.71 -11.39 24.55
N ILE A 30 18.37 -11.14 25.66
CA ILE A 30 19.62 -10.38 25.72
C ILE A 30 20.69 -10.93 24.76
N ARG A 31 20.83 -12.26 24.68
CA ARG A 31 21.80 -12.88 23.75
C ARG A 31 21.43 -12.64 22.29
N ASN A 32 20.16 -12.74 21.95
CA ASN A 32 19.66 -12.50 20.60
C ASN A 32 19.89 -11.04 20.19
N THR A 33 19.51 -10.09 21.03
CA THR A 33 19.69 -8.65 20.80
C THR A 33 21.17 -8.29 20.68
N GLN A 34 22.05 -8.86 21.52
CA GLN A 34 23.50 -8.68 21.43
C GLN A 34 24.11 -9.29 20.16
N SER A 35 23.54 -10.38 19.64
CA SER A 35 23.99 -10.95 18.36
C SER A 35 23.64 -10.02 17.20
N GLN A 36 22.41 -9.52 17.17
CA GLN A 36 21.98 -8.55 16.16
C GLN A 36 22.78 -7.25 16.21
N LEU A 37 23.06 -6.73 17.41
CA LEU A 37 23.92 -5.55 17.57
C LEU A 37 25.32 -5.76 16.98
N ARG A 38 25.93 -6.93 17.21
CA ARG A 38 27.23 -7.25 16.62
C ARG A 38 27.19 -7.31 15.10
N ASP A 39 26.11 -7.81 14.53
CA ASP A 39 25.99 -7.89 13.08
C ASP A 39 25.77 -6.51 12.45
N VAL A 40 24.95 -5.67 13.06
CA VAL A 40 24.81 -4.25 12.67
C VAL A 40 26.14 -3.47 12.84
N ASP A 41 26.88 -3.70 13.92
CA ASP A 41 28.19 -3.06 14.12
C ASP A 41 29.24 -3.47 13.07
N LYS A 42 29.19 -4.71 12.57
CA LYS A 42 30.04 -5.15 11.45
C LYS A 42 29.71 -4.41 10.17
N LEU A 43 28.42 -4.25 9.85
CA LEU A 43 27.96 -3.51 8.67
C LEU A 43 28.28 -2.02 8.77
N LEU A 44 28.12 -1.41 9.94
CA LEU A 44 28.49 0.00 10.18
C LEU A 44 30.00 0.26 10.07
N LYS A 45 30.86 -0.75 10.23
CA LYS A 45 32.30 -0.59 9.94
C LYS A 45 32.59 -0.46 8.45
N LEU A 46 31.71 -1.03 7.59
CA LEU A 46 31.83 -0.93 6.13
C LEU A 46 31.22 0.37 5.61
N ASP A 47 30.11 0.80 6.21
CA ASP A 47 29.39 2.04 5.87
C ASP A 47 28.98 2.79 7.14
N PRO A 48 29.90 3.63 7.71
CA PRO A 48 29.65 4.33 8.97
C PRO A 48 28.56 5.42 8.88
N GLY A 49 28.22 5.87 7.67
CA GLY A 49 27.21 6.89 7.40
C GLY A 49 25.81 6.35 7.15
N ASN A 50 25.64 5.04 7.15
CA ASN A 50 24.36 4.41 6.85
C ASN A 50 23.33 4.68 7.95
N THR A 51 22.37 5.54 7.63
CA THR A 51 21.34 6.00 8.57
C THR A 51 20.41 4.89 9.03
N GLU A 52 20.17 3.90 8.16
CA GLU A 52 19.33 2.76 8.48
C GLU A 52 20.01 1.83 9.50
N LEU A 53 21.27 1.49 9.27
CA LEU A 53 22.05 0.67 10.20
C LEU A 53 22.25 1.38 11.55
N LEU A 54 22.41 2.71 11.54
CA LEU A 54 22.47 3.51 12.76
C LEU A 54 21.16 3.49 13.52
N ALA A 55 20.03 3.58 12.82
CA ALA A 55 18.71 3.50 13.42
C ALA A 55 18.40 2.09 13.95
N GLN A 56 18.78 1.04 13.22
CA GLN A 56 18.70 -0.34 13.71
C GLN A 56 19.52 -0.53 14.97
N LYS A 57 20.76 -0.02 14.99
CA LYS A 57 21.64 -0.04 16.17
C LYS A 57 20.97 0.66 17.36
N HIS A 58 20.39 1.84 17.13
CA HIS A 58 19.73 2.59 18.20
C HIS A 58 18.54 1.85 18.79
N ARG A 59 17.70 1.23 17.95
CA ARG A 59 16.58 0.39 18.38
C ARG A 59 17.05 -0.81 19.20
N LEU A 60 18.02 -1.57 18.68
CA LEU A 60 18.56 -2.74 19.37
C LEU A 60 19.24 -2.38 20.71
N LEU A 61 19.84 -1.20 20.82
CA LEU A 61 20.36 -0.70 22.09
C LEU A 61 19.22 -0.37 23.07
N GLY A 62 18.08 0.16 22.59
CA GLY A 62 16.88 0.38 23.39
C GLY A 62 16.30 -0.92 23.92
N ASP A 63 16.20 -1.95 23.08
CA ASP A 63 15.74 -3.28 23.45
C ASP A 63 16.70 -3.91 24.49
N ALA A 64 18.02 -3.83 24.27
CA ALA A 64 19.04 -4.32 25.19
C ALA A 64 18.97 -3.63 26.56
N VAL A 65 18.74 -2.32 26.61
CA VAL A 65 18.52 -1.56 27.85
C VAL A 65 17.30 -2.06 28.58
N LYS A 66 16.17 -2.25 27.87
CA LYS A 66 14.92 -2.75 28.46
C LYS A 66 15.10 -4.13 29.04
N GLU A 67 15.61 -5.08 28.27
CA GLU A 67 15.85 -6.47 28.68
C GLU A 67 16.82 -6.55 29.87
N THR A 68 17.87 -5.70 29.88
CA THR A 68 18.84 -5.65 30.99
C THR A 68 18.21 -5.06 32.25
N LYS A 69 17.30 -4.08 32.14
CA LYS A 69 16.53 -3.55 33.27
C LYS A 69 15.61 -4.63 33.86
N GLU A 70 14.88 -5.37 33.02
CA GLU A 70 14.03 -6.48 33.46
C GLU A 70 14.83 -7.56 34.19
N LYS A 71 16.03 -7.88 33.67
CA LYS A 71 16.95 -8.78 34.35
C LYS A 71 17.37 -8.24 35.74
N LEU A 72 17.73 -6.95 35.80
CA LEU A 72 18.18 -6.32 37.03
C LEU A 72 17.08 -6.30 38.10
N GLU A 73 15.84 -5.99 37.74
CA GLU A 73 14.69 -6.04 38.66
C GLU A 73 14.43 -7.46 39.16
N THR A 74 14.52 -8.47 38.28
CA THR A 74 14.38 -9.87 38.67
C THR A 74 15.47 -10.28 39.66
N LEU A 75 16.73 -9.87 39.44
CA LEU A 75 17.85 -10.14 40.35
C LEU A 75 17.72 -9.41 41.67
N LYS A 76 17.25 -8.17 41.71
CA LYS A 76 17.00 -7.40 42.93
C LYS A 76 15.91 -8.04 43.79
N THR A 77 14.80 -8.43 43.18
CA THR A 77 13.75 -9.17 43.86
C THR A 77 14.26 -10.49 44.43
N ALA A 78 15.09 -11.20 43.67
CA ALA A 78 15.73 -12.42 44.17
C ALA A 78 16.70 -12.14 45.32
N ALA A 79 17.43 -11.02 45.33
CA ALA A 79 18.34 -10.65 46.40
C ALA A 79 17.63 -10.32 47.72
N GLU A 80 16.45 -9.68 47.67
CA GLU A 80 15.63 -9.45 48.85
C GLU A 80 15.16 -10.77 49.49
N GLN A 81 14.75 -11.73 48.65
CA GLN A 81 14.37 -13.08 49.13
C GLN A 81 15.61 -13.85 49.64
N ALA A 82 16.76 -13.71 49.00
CA ALA A 82 17.99 -14.36 49.39
C ALA A 82 18.55 -13.83 50.72
N GLU A 83 18.36 -12.53 51.02
CA GLU A 83 18.74 -11.99 52.33
C GLU A 83 18.00 -12.64 53.49
N GLN A 84 16.70 -12.88 53.30
CA GLN A 84 15.92 -13.62 54.33
C GLN A 84 16.36 -15.09 54.43
N ALA A 85 16.56 -15.77 53.28
CA ALA A 85 17.02 -17.14 53.22
C ALA A 85 18.43 -17.34 53.85
N LEU A 86 19.28 -16.33 53.75
CA LEU A 86 20.60 -16.31 54.41
C LEU A 86 20.44 -16.23 55.95
N LYS A 87 19.56 -15.36 56.44
CA LYS A 87 19.25 -15.23 57.88
C LYS A 87 18.67 -16.52 58.44
N ASP A 88 17.87 -17.24 57.65
CA ASP A 88 17.24 -18.50 58.03
C ASP A 88 18.19 -19.71 57.83
N GLY A 89 19.41 -19.49 57.36
CA GLY A 89 20.40 -20.55 57.12
C GLY A 89 20.09 -21.47 55.94
N ALA A 90 19.16 -21.06 55.05
CA ALA A 90 18.73 -21.83 53.88
C ALA A 90 19.69 -21.70 52.70
N ILE A 91 20.53 -20.65 52.65
CA ILE A 91 21.59 -20.47 51.66
C ILE A 91 22.90 -20.11 52.34
N THR A 92 24.02 -20.28 51.63
CA THR A 92 25.36 -19.91 52.10
C THR A 92 25.71 -18.45 51.77
N GLN A 93 26.65 -17.88 52.52
CA GLN A 93 27.19 -16.56 52.23
C GLN A 93 27.75 -16.47 50.80
N ASP A 94 28.48 -17.49 50.32
CA ASP A 94 29.04 -17.51 48.95
C ASP A 94 27.95 -17.46 47.86
N GLN A 95 26.79 -18.06 48.09
CA GLN A 95 25.65 -18.00 47.18
C GLN A 95 25.03 -16.61 47.13
N TYR A 96 24.86 -15.97 48.28
CA TYR A 96 24.39 -14.58 48.37
C TYR A 96 25.37 -13.62 47.72
N ASP A 97 26.66 -13.75 47.99
CA ASP A 97 27.70 -12.91 47.36
C ASP A 97 27.79 -13.11 45.84
N GLY A 98 27.52 -14.33 45.36
CA GLY A 98 27.38 -14.65 43.95
C GLY A 98 26.27 -13.83 43.26
N LEU A 99 25.09 -13.78 43.90
CA LEU A 99 23.95 -13.02 43.43
C LEU A 99 24.24 -11.51 43.44
N GLN A 100 24.88 -10.97 44.48
CA GLN A 100 25.29 -9.57 44.57
C GLN A 100 26.28 -9.20 43.45
N ARG A 101 27.24 -10.07 43.14
CA ARG A 101 28.17 -9.85 42.01
C ARG A 101 27.42 -9.78 40.68
N GLU A 102 26.46 -10.64 40.44
CA GLU A 102 25.68 -10.61 39.19
C GLU A 102 24.81 -9.33 39.07
N ILE A 103 24.29 -8.84 40.20
CA ILE A 103 23.57 -7.54 40.25
C ILE A 103 24.52 -6.41 39.82
N VAL A 104 25.71 -6.28 40.44
CA VAL A 104 26.68 -5.24 40.12
C VAL A 104 27.13 -5.33 38.67
N GLU A 105 27.42 -6.52 38.14
CA GLU A 105 27.76 -6.69 36.73
C GLU A 105 26.63 -6.29 35.80
N THR A 106 25.38 -6.59 36.16
CA THR A 106 24.21 -6.23 35.36
C THR A 106 23.97 -4.71 35.38
N GLU A 107 24.17 -4.05 36.53
CA GLU A 107 24.13 -2.59 36.64
C GLU A 107 25.20 -1.89 35.78
N GLN A 108 26.43 -2.40 35.80
CA GLN A 108 27.51 -1.86 34.96
C GLN A 108 27.21 -2.06 33.47
N LYS A 109 26.69 -3.21 33.06
CA LYS A 109 26.25 -3.47 31.67
C LYS A 109 25.12 -2.56 31.26
N LEU A 110 24.13 -2.35 32.14
CA LEU A 110 23.02 -1.44 31.88
C LEU A 110 23.51 -0.02 31.63
N LYS A 111 24.39 0.51 32.51
CA LYS A 111 24.98 1.84 32.34
C LYS A 111 25.72 2.00 31.01
N ALA A 112 26.53 1.00 30.64
CA ALA A 112 27.26 1.02 29.37
C ALA A 112 26.32 1.00 28.16
N LEU A 113 25.21 0.25 28.21
CA LEU A 113 24.19 0.21 27.15
C LEU A 113 23.42 1.54 27.07
N GLU A 114 23.11 2.18 28.19
CA GLU A 114 22.46 3.49 28.24
C GLU A 114 23.37 4.58 27.62
N GLU A 115 24.66 4.54 27.91
CA GLU A 115 25.65 5.46 27.29
C GLU A 115 25.77 5.24 25.78
N GLN A 116 25.80 3.98 25.31
CA GLN A 116 25.84 3.65 23.88
C GLN A 116 24.54 4.07 23.17
N ALA A 117 23.38 3.85 23.78
CA ALA A 117 22.10 4.27 23.24
C ALA A 117 22.02 5.79 23.10
N LYS A 118 22.50 6.54 24.09
CA LYS A 118 22.59 8.01 24.06
C LYS A 118 23.52 8.49 22.94
N ALA A 119 24.71 7.92 22.81
CA ALA A 119 25.66 8.26 21.76
C ALA A 119 25.12 7.97 20.35
N SER A 120 24.42 6.84 20.18
CA SER A 120 23.76 6.48 18.93
C SER A 120 22.63 7.45 18.58
N GLY A 121 21.83 7.89 19.56
CA GLY A 121 20.79 8.91 19.39
C GLY A 121 21.36 10.26 18.98
N THR A 122 22.49 10.69 19.57
CA THR A 122 23.18 11.93 19.20
C THR A 122 23.70 11.89 17.77
N ALA A 123 24.29 10.76 17.35
CA ALA A 123 24.76 10.58 15.98
C ALA A 123 23.63 10.67 14.95
N LEU A 124 22.46 10.09 15.25
CA LEU A 124 21.26 10.22 14.42
C LEU A 124 20.76 11.66 14.34
N GLN A 125 20.81 12.41 15.46
CA GLN A 125 20.42 13.83 15.50
C GLN A 125 21.36 14.71 14.68
N GLU A 126 22.66 14.45 14.71
CA GLU A 126 23.64 15.18 13.90
C GLU A 126 23.46 14.96 12.40
N ILE A 127 23.11 13.74 12.00
CA ILE A 127 22.78 13.42 10.60
C ILE A 127 21.45 14.08 10.20
N ALA A 128 20.46 14.05 11.08
CA ALA A 128 19.15 14.71 10.86
C ALA A 128 19.29 16.24 10.74
N ALA A 129 20.18 16.86 11.49
CA ALA A 129 20.45 18.31 11.42
C ALA A 129 21.12 18.75 10.10
N LYS A 130 21.76 17.81 9.37
CA LYS A 130 22.36 18.08 8.06
C LYS A 130 21.35 18.01 6.91
N GLY A 131 20.12 17.49 7.12
CA GLY A 131 19.04 17.43 6.14
C GLY A 131 18.03 18.55 6.35
N GLU A 132 17.92 19.50 5.41
CA GLU A 132 17.05 20.70 5.57
C GLU A 132 15.56 20.40 5.83
N LYS A 133 15.05 19.23 5.45
CA LYS A 133 13.66 18.81 5.72
C LYS A 133 13.41 18.27 7.14
N LEU A 134 14.44 17.99 7.92
CA LEU A 134 14.33 17.52 9.31
C LEU A 134 14.42 18.64 10.34
N LYS A 135 14.70 19.86 9.92
CA LYS A 135 14.83 21.04 10.80
C LYS A 135 13.52 21.35 11.55
N THR A 136 12.38 21.17 10.90
CA THR A 136 11.04 21.41 11.52
C THR A 136 10.71 20.39 12.61
N ILE A 137 11.25 19.19 12.53
CA ILE A 137 11.08 18.14 13.55
C ILE A 137 12.06 18.36 14.71
N GLY A 138 13.28 18.80 14.42
CA GLY A 138 14.32 19.11 15.41
C GLY A 138 13.95 20.26 16.34
N ASP A 139 13.32 21.32 15.84
CA ASP A 139 12.92 22.49 16.63
C ASP A 139 11.80 22.18 17.64
N ASN A 140 10.91 21.25 17.34
CA ASN A 140 9.87 20.78 18.28
C ASN A 140 10.42 19.87 19.37
N ILE A 141 11.54 19.20 19.13
CA ILE A 141 12.23 18.32 20.11
C ILE A 141 13.13 19.12 21.04
N SER A 142 13.77 20.18 20.55
CA SER A 142 14.66 21.06 21.33
C SER A 142 13.95 21.79 22.49
N ASN A 143 12.68 22.18 22.29
CA ASN A 143 11.91 22.89 23.33
C ASN A 143 11.30 21.97 24.41
N ALA A 144 11.36 20.64 24.24
CA ALA A 144 10.91 19.67 25.24
C ALA A 144 12.03 19.18 26.18
N GLY A 145 13.27 19.63 25.98
CA GLY A 145 14.49 19.08 26.58
C GLY A 145 14.79 19.42 28.04
N THR A 146 13.89 20.04 28.80
CA THR A 146 14.18 20.48 30.19
C THR A 146 13.43 19.75 31.30
N LYS A 147 12.68 18.66 31.04
CA LYS A 147 12.13 17.81 32.11
C LYS A 147 12.28 16.34 31.76
N PHE A 148 13.31 15.74 32.30
CA PHE A 148 13.65 14.35 32.15
C PHE A 148 12.64 13.39 32.79
N LEU A 149 12.28 12.33 32.01
CA LEU A 149 11.55 11.07 32.29
C LEU A 149 10.03 11.15 32.02
N PRO A 150 9.48 10.53 31.02
CA PRO A 150 9.74 9.35 30.21
C PRO A 150 9.72 9.65 28.70
N VAL A 151 10.72 10.34 28.18
CA VAL A 151 10.76 10.81 26.79
C VAL A 151 11.22 9.71 25.81
N THR A 152 11.86 8.65 26.31
CA THR A 152 12.31 7.52 25.49
C THR A 152 11.18 6.79 24.78
N ALA A 153 10.02 6.64 25.39
CA ALA A 153 8.89 5.93 24.75
C ALA A 153 8.25 6.74 23.59
N GLY A 154 8.17 8.07 23.70
CA GLY A 154 7.60 8.93 22.65
C GLY A 154 8.53 9.12 21.45
N ILE A 155 9.83 9.32 21.69
CA ILE A 155 10.84 9.46 20.63
C ILE A 155 11.08 8.13 19.92
N THR A 156 11.03 7.01 20.64
CA THR A 156 11.14 5.67 20.05
C THR A 156 9.96 5.38 19.11
N ALA A 157 8.74 5.78 19.47
CA ALA A 157 7.56 5.55 18.63
C ALA A 157 7.58 6.37 17.33
N LEU A 158 8.02 7.64 17.37
CA LEU A 158 8.14 8.49 16.19
C LEU A 158 9.36 8.11 15.34
N GLY A 159 10.49 7.79 15.95
CA GLY A 159 11.70 7.35 15.28
C GLY A 159 11.53 5.97 14.62
N THR A 160 10.88 5.01 15.29
CA THR A 160 10.60 3.68 14.72
C THR A 160 9.61 3.76 13.55
N ALA A 161 8.61 4.64 13.59
CA ALA A 161 7.70 4.83 12.48
C ALA A 161 8.44 5.41 11.25
N ALA A 162 9.24 6.45 11.43
CA ALA A 162 10.00 7.06 10.33
C ALA A 162 11.04 6.13 9.72
N VAL A 163 11.75 5.37 10.56
CA VAL A 163 12.76 4.37 10.10
C VAL A 163 12.09 3.20 9.40
N LYS A 164 10.96 2.72 9.92
CA LYS A 164 10.21 1.66 9.27
C LYS A 164 9.74 2.12 7.89
N THR A 165 9.19 3.32 7.78
CA THR A 165 8.74 3.87 6.49
C THR A 165 9.89 4.01 5.48
N ALA A 166 11.09 4.44 5.92
CA ALA A 166 12.26 4.51 5.06
C ALA A 166 12.76 3.13 4.63
N ALA A 167 12.80 2.16 5.56
CA ALA A 167 13.22 0.79 5.28
C ALA A 167 12.21 0.07 4.35
N ASP A 168 10.92 0.29 4.56
CA ASP A 168 9.87 -0.25 3.70
C ASP A 168 9.99 0.33 2.27
N PHE A 169 10.26 1.63 2.14
CA PHE A 169 10.50 2.29 0.85
C PHE A 169 11.75 1.76 0.15
N ASP A 170 12.89 1.68 0.84
CA ASP A 170 14.13 1.16 0.25
C ASP A 170 14.03 -0.32 -0.12
N SER A 171 13.29 -1.11 0.66
CA SER A 171 12.97 -2.50 0.33
C SER A 171 12.13 -2.60 -0.93
N ALA A 172 11.09 -1.76 -1.07
CA ALA A 172 10.25 -1.72 -2.26
C ALA A 172 11.05 -1.29 -3.50
N MET A 173 11.87 -0.23 -3.40
CA MET A 173 12.74 0.23 -4.48
C MET A 173 13.82 -0.78 -4.86
N SER A 174 14.31 -1.57 -3.92
CA SER A 174 15.25 -2.66 -4.20
C SER A 174 14.60 -3.78 -5.04
N LYS A 175 13.32 -4.06 -4.82
CA LYS A 175 12.54 -4.98 -5.66
C LYS A 175 12.38 -4.43 -7.08
N VAL A 176 12.02 -3.14 -7.19
CA VAL A 176 11.94 -2.45 -8.49
C VAL A 176 13.26 -2.57 -9.26
N ALA A 177 14.40 -2.25 -8.61
CA ALA A 177 15.72 -2.36 -9.21
C ALA A 177 16.03 -3.80 -9.67
N ALA A 178 15.73 -4.79 -8.84
CA ALA A 178 15.98 -6.20 -9.14
C ALA A 178 15.17 -6.71 -10.34
N VAL A 179 13.92 -6.29 -10.48
CA VAL A 179 13.01 -6.76 -11.55
C VAL A 179 13.21 -5.96 -12.83
N SER A 180 13.29 -4.62 -12.76
CA SER A 180 13.45 -3.76 -13.94
C SER A 180 14.87 -3.74 -14.50
N GLY A 181 15.87 -4.05 -13.65
CA GLY A 181 17.30 -3.88 -13.95
C GLY A 181 17.76 -2.41 -13.85
N ALA A 182 16.94 -1.50 -13.32
CA ALA A 182 17.30 -0.09 -13.14
C ALA A 182 18.43 0.06 -12.09
N ALA A 183 19.44 0.87 -12.41
CA ALA A 183 20.58 1.13 -11.55
C ALA A 183 21.07 2.58 -11.74
N GLY A 184 21.82 3.11 -10.77
CA GLY A 184 22.36 4.47 -10.85
C GLY A 184 21.27 5.53 -11.02
N ASP A 185 21.47 6.43 -11.98
CA ASP A 185 20.56 7.57 -12.25
C ASP A 185 19.12 7.14 -12.55
N ASP A 186 18.92 6.00 -13.23
CA ASP A 186 17.59 5.46 -13.52
C ASP A 186 16.83 5.06 -12.25
N LEU A 187 17.52 4.39 -11.31
CA LEU A 187 16.92 4.04 -10.03
C LEU A 187 16.63 5.28 -9.18
N ASP A 188 17.49 6.28 -9.22
CA ASP A 188 17.29 7.54 -8.49
C ASP A 188 16.08 8.31 -9.05
N ARG A 189 15.90 8.37 -10.38
CA ARG A 189 14.71 8.94 -11.02
C ARG A 189 13.42 8.22 -10.61
N LEU A 190 13.43 6.90 -10.55
CA LEU A 190 12.28 6.12 -10.07
C LEU A 190 12.00 6.38 -8.58
N ARG A 191 13.03 6.49 -7.73
CA ARG A 191 12.89 6.85 -6.32
C ARG A 191 12.26 8.22 -6.13
N ASP A 192 12.72 9.20 -6.91
CA ASP A 192 12.17 10.57 -6.85
C ASP A 192 10.72 10.61 -7.33
N LYS A 193 10.41 9.88 -8.41
CA LYS A 193 9.02 9.76 -8.90
C LYS A 193 8.11 9.07 -7.88
N ALA A 194 8.57 8.02 -7.22
CA ALA A 194 7.79 7.37 -6.17
C ALA A 194 7.52 8.29 -4.97
N ARG A 195 8.49 9.13 -4.58
CA ARG A 195 8.30 10.15 -3.55
C ARG A 195 7.33 11.25 -4.00
N GLU A 196 7.46 11.73 -5.23
CA GLU A 196 6.56 12.68 -5.83
C GLU A 196 5.11 12.17 -5.80
N MET A 197 4.90 10.92 -6.18
CA MET A 197 3.59 10.29 -6.14
C MET A 197 3.05 10.15 -4.71
N GLY A 198 3.90 9.83 -3.75
CA GLY A 198 3.54 9.80 -2.33
C GLY A 198 3.13 11.17 -1.77
N GLU A 199 3.65 12.27 -2.31
CA GLU A 199 3.27 13.64 -1.93
C GLU A 199 1.96 14.09 -2.61
N LYS A 200 1.73 13.71 -3.86
CA LYS A 200 0.61 14.16 -4.69
C LYS A 200 -0.66 13.34 -4.55
N THR A 201 -0.55 12.06 -4.16
CA THR A 201 -1.67 11.13 -4.13
C THR A 201 -2.07 10.75 -2.69
N LYS A 202 -3.09 9.91 -2.54
CA LYS A 202 -3.47 9.33 -1.24
C LYS A 202 -2.52 8.23 -0.75
N PHE A 203 -1.64 7.75 -1.61
CA PHE A 203 -0.73 6.64 -1.35
C PHE A 203 0.60 7.13 -0.79
N SER A 204 1.32 6.26 -0.11
CA SER A 204 2.69 6.49 0.35
C SER A 204 3.70 6.29 -0.78
N ALA A 205 4.92 6.78 -0.60
CA ALA A 205 6.02 6.51 -1.52
C ALA A 205 6.34 5.01 -1.64
N SER A 206 6.17 4.25 -0.55
CA SER A 206 6.36 2.78 -0.55
C SER A 206 5.32 2.07 -1.42
N GLU A 207 4.05 2.47 -1.32
CA GLU A 207 2.99 1.94 -2.18
C GLU A 207 3.21 2.30 -3.65
N ALA A 208 3.70 3.52 -3.95
CA ALA A 208 4.10 3.90 -5.29
C ALA A 208 5.25 3.04 -5.83
N ALA A 209 6.25 2.73 -4.99
CA ALA A 209 7.32 1.81 -5.35
C ALA A 209 6.83 0.37 -5.55
N GLU A 210 5.85 -0.09 -4.78
CA GLU A 210 5.21 -1.39 -5.01
C GLU A 210 4.46 -1.42 -6.35
N ALA A 211 3.73 -0.36 -6.72
CA ALA A 211 3.12 -0.24 -8.04
C ALA A 211 4.17 -0.31 -9.17
N MET A 212 5.28 0.42 -9.03
CA MET A 212 6.40 0.32 -9.99
C MET A 212 6.96 -1.10 -10.10
N ASN A 213 7.00 -1.86 -9.00
CA ASN A 213 7.44 -3.26 -9.05
C ASN A 213 6.49 -4.13 -9.89
N TYR A 214 5.17 -3.95 -9.81
CA TYR A 214 4.22 -4.63 -10.69
C TYR A 214 4.39 -4.23 -12.15
N MET A 215 4.58 -2.94 -12.43
CA MET A 215 4.89 -2.45 -13.78
C MET A 215 6.19 -3.08 -14.32
N ALA A 216 7.24 -3.16 -13.49
CA ALA A 216 8.49 -3.82 -13.85
C ALA A 216 8.31 -5.32 -14.15
N MET A 217 7.46 -6.03 -13.37
CA MET A 217 7.09 -7.43 -13.63
C MET A 217 6.34 -7.59 -14.96
N ALA A 218 5.55 -6.60 -15.36
CA ALA A 218 4.92 -6.52 -16.69
C ALA A 218 5.91 -6.19 -17.82
N GLY A 219 7.19 -5.97 -17.50
CA GLY A 219 8.25 -5.70 -18.46
C GLY A 219 8.54 -4.22 -18.72
N TRP A 220 7.87 -3.30 -18.02
CA TRP A 220 8.09 -1.88 -18.17
C TRP A 220 9.50 -1.49 -17.72
N LYS A 221 10.11 -0.58 -18.47
CA LYS A 221 11.41 0.01 -18.17
C LYS A 221 11.26 1.34 -17.45
N THR A 222 12.38 1.97 -17.09
CA THR A 222 12.42 3.23 -16.33
C THR A 222 11.49 4.28 -16.94
N GLU A 223 11.59 4.55 -18.24
CA GLU A 223 10.78 5.58 -18.90
C GLU A 223 9.29 5.22 -18.92
N ASP A 224 8.96 3.95 -19.12
CA ASP A 224 7.59 3.45 -19.08
C ASP A 224 6.97 3.67 -17.70
N MET A 225 7.69 3.30 -16.65
CA MET A 225 7.23 3.48 -15.27
C MET A 225 7.08 4.97 -14.91
N LEU A 226 8.00 5.81 -15.34
CA LEU A 226 7.93 7.26 -15.09
C LEU A 226 6.73 7.91 -15.78
N SER A 227 6.40 7.49 -17.00
CA SER A 227 5.27 8.03 -17.78
C SER A 227 3.92 7.46 -17.30
N GLY A 228 3.86 6.20 -16.91
CA GLY A 228 2.61 5.48 -16.66
C GLY A 228 2.10 5.50 -15.23
N ILE A 229 2.97 5.68 -14.24
CA ILE A 229 2.59 5.51 -12.83
C ILE A 229 1.49 6.47 -12.38
N GLU A 230 1.47 7.69 -12.89
CA GLU A 230 0.50 8.70 -12.47
C GLU A 230 -0.93 8.31 -12.85
N GLY A 231 -1.14 7.80 -14.06
CA GLY A 231 -2.44 7.29 -14.51
C GLY A 231 -2.93 6.13 -13.65
N VAL A 232 -2.06 5.16 -13.38
CA VAL A 232 -2.38 4.00 -12.53
C VAL A 232 -2.77 4.41 -11.13
N MET A 233 -1.99 5.32 -10.51
CA MET A 233 -2.27 5.77 -9.14
C MET A 233 -3.53 6.62 -9.04
N ASN A 234 -3.81 7.45 -10.05
CA ASN A 234 -5.06 8.21 -10.14
C ASN A 234 -6.27 7.27 -10.24
N LEU A 235 -6.18 6.24 -11.08
CA LEU A 235 -7.25 5.24 -11.22
C LEU A 235 -7.49 4.48 -9.92
N ALA A 236 -6.44 4.00 -9.26
CA ALA A 236 -6.54 3.32 -7.96
C ALA A 236 -7.11 4.25 -6.88
N ALA A 237 -6.73 5.53 -6.92
CA ALA A 237 -7.28 6.54 -6.01
C ALA A 237 -8.76 6.79 -6.26
N ALA A 238 -9.15 6.93 -7.53
CA ALA A 238 -10.52 7.22 -7.98
C ALA A 238 -11.48 6.05 -7.71
N SER A 239 -11.03 4.82 -7.97
CA SER A 239 -11.85 3.62 -7.83
C SER A 239 -11.93 3.09 -6.39
N GLY A 240 -10.93 3.42 -5.56
CA GLY A 240 -10.76 2.82 -4.24
C GLY A 240 -10.22 1.39 -4.27
N GLU A 241 -9.83 0.89 -5.43
CA GLU A 241 -9.25 -0.44 -5.62
C GLU A 241 -7.80 -0.50 -5.12
N ASP A 242 -7.31 -1.71 -4.94
CA ASP A 242 -5.93 -1.99 -4.59
C ASP A 242 -4.97 -1.52 -5.70
N LEU A 243 -3.87 -0.88 -5.32
CA LEU A 243 -2.93 -0.29 -6.27
C LEU A 243 -2.20 -1.36 -7.11
N ALA A 244 -1.90 -2.53 -6.53
CA ALA A 244 -1.28 -3.64 -7.24
C ALA A 244 -2.23 -4.21 -8.29
N ALA A 245 -3.49 -4.48 -7.90
CA ALA A 245 -4.52 -4.96 -8.81
C ALA A 245 -4.79 -3.95 -9.95
N THR A 246 -4.80 -2.65 -9.63
CA THR A 246 -4.97 -1.61 -10.64
C THR A 246 -3.78 -1.56 -11.61
N SER A 247 -2.55 -1.73 -11.10
CA SER A 247 -1.35 -1.81 -11.93
C SER A 247 -1.43 -2.97 -12.92
N ASP A 248 -1.79 -4.17 -12.46
CA ASP A 248 -1.96 -5.34 -13.32
C ASP A 248 -3.03 -5.10 -14.40
N ILE A 249 -4.18 -4.55 -14.03
CA ILE A 249 -5.27 -4.27 -14.97
C ILE A 249 -4.79 -3.33 -16.09
N VAL A 250 -4.09 -2.25 -15.74
CA VAL A 250 -3.63 -1.27 -16.72
C VAL A 250 -2.52 -1.85 -17.59
N THR A 251 -1.51 -2.49 -17.01
CA THR A 251 -0.37 -3.04 -17.78
C THR A 251 -0.79 -4.16 -18.70
N ASP A 252 -1.66 -5.07 -18.24
CA ASP A 252 -2.18 -6.18 -19.04
C ASP A 252 -3.02 -5.67 -20.22
N ALA A 253 -3.91 -4.69 -19.96
CA ALA A 253 -4.76 -4.14 -21.01
C ALA A 253 -3.96 -3.34 -22.05
N LEU A 254 -3.04 -2.47 -21.62
CA LEU A 254 -2.18 -1.74 -22.55
C LEU A 254 -1.38 -2.69 -23.46
N THR A 255 -0.80 -3.74 -22.87
CA THR A 255 -0.10 -4.76 -23.63
C THR A 255 -1.01 -5.48 -24.64
N ALA A 256 -2.24 -5.83 -24.23
CA ALA A 256 -3.19 -6.54 -25.07
C ALA A 256 -3.70 -5.69 -26.24
N PHE A 257 -3.86 -4.36 -26.05
CA PHE A 257 -4.23 -3.43 -27.10
C PHE A 257 -3.04 -2.92 -27.95
N GLY A 258 -1.79 -3.30 -27.59
CA GLY A 258 -0.59 -2.77 -28.26
C GLY A 258 -0.32 -1.29 -27.97
N LEU A 259 -0.87 -0.78 -26.86
CA LEU A 259 -0.66 0.58 -26.38
C LEU A 259 0.66 0.69 -25.60
N THR A 260 1.13 1.92 -25.41
CA THR A 260 2.37 2.21 -24.69
C THR A 260 2.08 2.62 -23.24
N ALA A 261 3.11 2.64 -22.40
CA ALA A 261 2.98 3.15 -21.04
C ALA A 261 2.52 4.61 -20.94
N ALA A 262 2.80 5.42 -21.97
CA ALA A 262 2.33 6.81 -22.06
C ALA A 262 0.79 6.90 -22.16
N ASP A 263 0.13 5.88 -22.66
CA ASP A 263 -1.32 5.81 -22.82
C ASP A 263 -2.04 5.41 -21.53
N SER A 264 -1.29 5.09 -20.45
CA SER A 264 -1.88 4.63 -19.19
C SER A 264 -2.79 5.66 -18.53
N GLY A 265 -2.50 6.96 -18.68
CA GLY A 265 -3.35 8.03 -18.21
C GLY A 265 -4.71 8.02 -18.89
N HIS A 266 -4.71 7.98 -20.21
CA HIS A 266 -5.93 7.92 -21.03
C HIS A 266 -6.71 6.63 -20.75
N PHE A 267 -6.05 5.48 -20.69
CA PHE A 267 -6.72 4.21 -20.36
C PHE A 267 -7.34 4.23 -18.94
N ALA A 268 -6.66 4.84 -17.96
CA ALA A 268 -7.20 5.05 -16.63
C ALA A 268 -8.47 5.91 -16.64
N ASP A 269 -8.48 6.96 -17.48
CA ASP A 269 -9.61 7.86 -17.67
C ASP A 269 -10.80 7.14 -18.31
N ILE A 270 -10.57 6.28 -19.31
CA ILE A 270 -11.60 5.42 -19.92
C ILE A 270 -12.26 4.52 -18.84
N LEU A 271 -11.45 3.84 -18.02
CA LEU A 271 -11.97 2.97 -16.95
C LEU A 271 -12.73 3.76 -15.89
N ALA A 272 -12.22 4.92 -15.49
CA ALA A 272 -12.89 5.79 -14.52
C ALA A 272 -14.23 6.30 -15.06
N ALA A 273 -14.27 6.77 -16.31
CA ALA A 273 -15.47 7.24 -16.96
C ALA A 273 -16.50 6.11 -17.14
N ALA A 274 -16.10 4.96 -17.66
CA ALA A 274 -16.99 3.83 -17.88
C ALA A 274 -17.55 3.26 -16.56
N SER A 275 -16.69 3.07 -15.54
CA SER A 275 -17.14 2.56 -14.23
C SER A 275 -18.06 3.53 -13.49
N SER A 276 -17.92 4.85 -13.71
CA SER A 276 -18.78 5.86 -13.09
C SER A 276 -20.15 6.01 -13.79
N ASN A 277 -20.27 5.56 -15.04
CA ASN A 277 -21.44 5.74 -15.88
C ASN A 277 -22.18 4.42 -16.20
N ALA A 278 -21.67 3.28 -15.73
CA ALA A 278 -22.30 1.97 -15.89
C ALA A 278 -22.39 1.24 -14.53
N ASN A 279 -23.18 0.18 -14.48
CA ASN A 279 -23.35 -0.64 -13.27
C ASN A 279 -22.18 -1.62 -13.09
N THR A 280 -20.96 -1.09 -12.92
CA THR A 280 -19.73 -1.87 -12.77
C THR A 280 -18.71 -1.11 -11.89
N ASN A 281 -17.55 -1.69 -11.68
CA ASN A 281 -16.39 -1.05 -11.08
C ASN A 281 -15.11 -1.39 -11.86
N VAL A 282 -13.99 -0.73 -11.52
CA VAL A 282 -12.71 -0.91 -12.23
C VAL A 282 -12.22 -2.36 -12.15
N SER A 283 -12.34 -3.02 -11.00
CA SER A 283 -11.94 -4.43 -10.85
C SER A 283 -12.74 -5.38 -11.74
N MET A 284 -14.07 -5.20 -11.79
CA MET A 284 -14.95 -6.00 -12.67
C MET A 284 -14.63 -5.75 -14.15
N MET A 285 -14.34 -4.50 -14.53
CA MET A 285 -13.93 -4.17 -15.90
C MET A 285 -12.58 -4.79 -16.24
N GLY A 286 -11.60 -4.69 -15.34
CA GLY A 286 -10.30 -5.31 -15.50
C GLY A 286 -10.38 -6.81 -15.69
N GLU A 287 -11.19 -7.49 -14.89
CA GLU A 287 -11.45 -8.92 -15.07
C GLU A 287 -12.10 -9.22 -16.44
N THR A 288 -12.98 -8.35 -16.95
CA THR A 288 -13.55 -8.49 -18.29
C THR A 288 -12.49 -8.31 -19.37
N PHE A 289 -11.65 -7.28 -19.26
CA PHE A 289 -10.57 -7.00 -20.20
C PHE A 289 -9.57 -8.16 -20.32
N LYS A 290 -9.21 -8.83 -19.24
CA LYS A 290 -8.34 -10.03 -19.28
C LYS A 290 -8.80 -11.06 -20.31
N TYR A 291 -10.09 -11.21 -20.52
CA TYR A 291 -10.64 -12.18 -21.44
C TYR A 291 -10.82 -11.65 -22.86
N CYS A 292 -11.18 -10.38 -23.04
CA CYS A 292 -11.55 -9.82 -24.35
C CYS A 292 -10.47 -8.92 -24.97
N ALA A 293 -9.62 -8.25 -24.19
CA ALA A 293 -8.64 -7.31 -24.71
C ALA A 293 -7.63 -7.94 -25.72
N PRO A 294 -7.11 -9.17 -25.54
CA PRO A 294 -6.23 -9.76 -26.53
C PRO A 294 -6.89 -9.94 -27.92
N ILE A 295 -8.19 -10.24 -27.95
CA ILE A 295 -8.93 -10.34 -29.23
C ILE A 295 -9.28 -8.95 -29.76
N ALA A 296 -9.69 -8.03 -28.89
CA ALA A 296 -10.00 -6.66 -29.28
C ALA A 296 -8.78 -6.00 -29.95
N GLY A 297 -7.61 -6.08 -29.31
CA GLY A 297 -6.35 -5.54 -29.86
C GLY A 297 -5.94 -6.23 -31.17
N ALA A 298 -6.03 -7.58 -31.25
CA ALA A 298 -5.70 -8.32 -32.45
C ALA A 298 -6.61 -7.97 -33.66
N LEU A 299 -7.88 -7.62 -33.39
CA LEU A 299 -8.81 -7.17 -34.42
C LEU A 299 -8.77 -5.67 -34.68
N GLY A 300 -8.01 -4.89 -33.92
CA GLY A 300 -7.89 -3.44 -34.06
C GLY A 300 -9.05 -2.65 -33.45
N PHE A 301 -9.85 -3.25 -32.58
CA PHE A 301 -10.88 -2.55 -31.82
C PHE A 301 -10.21 -1.68 -30.72
N SER A 302 -10.76 -0.49 -30.48
CA SER A 302 -10.23 0.44 -29.48
C SER A 302 -10.57 0.02 -28.05
N ALA A 303 -9.81 0.56 -27.09
CA ALA A 303 -10.11 0.38 -25.67
C ALA A 303 -11.43 1.06 -25.29
N GLU A 304 -11.75 2.20 -25.90
CA GLU A 304 -12.95 2.99 -25.72
C GLU A 304 -14.19 2.19 -26.11
N ASP A 305 -14.25 1.68 -27.34
CA ASP A 305 -15.36 0.88 -27.85
C ASP A 305 -15.54 -0.40 -27.02
N THR A 306 -14.43 -1.01 -26.61
CA THR A 306 -14.45 -2.20 -25.76
C THR A 306 -15.01 -1.86 -24.37
N ALA A 307 -14.61 -0.73 -23.79
CA ALA A 307 -15.11 -0.27 -22.49
C ALA A 307 -16.61 0.08 -22.56
N GLU A 308 -17.07 0.68 -23.66
CA GLU A 308 -18.49 0.96 -23.90
C GLU A 308 -19.29 -0.35 -23.91
N ALA A 309 -18.86 -1.34 -24.71
CA ALA A 309 -19.53 -2.62 -24.78
C ALA A 309 -19.57 -3.35 -23.42
N ILE A 310 -18.50 -3.29 -22.63
CA ILE A 310 -18.42 -3.83 -21.26
C ILE A 310 -19.43 -3.12 -20.36
N GLY A 311 -19.52 -1.79 -20.42
CA GLY A 311 -20.44 -1.00 -19.61
C GLY A 311 -21.89 -1.29 -19.93
N LEU A 312 -22.25 -1.41 -21.21
CA LEU A 312 -23.60 -1.79 -21.66
C LEU A 312 -23.99 -3.19 -21.19
N MET A 313 -23.09 -4.16 -21.29
CA MET A 313 -23.32 -5.51 -20.77
C MET A 313 -23.49 -5.51 -19.25
N ALA A 314 -22.71 -4.69 -18.54
CA ALA A 314 -22.77 -4.55 -17.10
C ALA A 314 -24.11 -3.95 -16.62
N ASN A 315 -24.69 -3.00 -17.37
CA ASN A 315 -26.02 -2.47 -17.10
C ASN A 315 -27.10 -3.55 -17.20
N ALA A 316 -26.94 -4.54 -18.10
CA ALA A 316 -27.80 -5.72 -18.20
C ALA A 316 -27.45 -6.83 -17.15
N GLY A 317 -26.52 -6.58 -16.24
CA GLY A 317 -26.14 -7.53 -15.18
C GLY A 317 -25.06 -8.54 -15.56
N ILE A 318 -24.49 -8.47 -16.76
CA ILE A 318 -23.45 -9.36 -17.25
C ILE A 318 -22.09 -8.69 -17.01
N LYS A 319 -21.25 -9.25 -16.10
CA LYS A 319 -20.05 -8.60 -15.55
C LYS A 319 -18.88 -9.58 -15.45
N SER A 320 -17.68 -9.04 -15.26
CA SER A 320 -16.44 -9.77 -14.98
C SER A 320 -16.14 -10.86 -16.04
N SER A 321 -15.69 -12.03 -15.66
CA SER A 321 -15.32 -13.13 -16.56
C SER A 321 -16.45 -13.58 -17.49
N GLN A 322 -17.71 -13.48 -17.05
CA GLN A 322 -18.86 -13.80 -17.89
C GLN A 322 -18.99 -12.81 -19.06
N ALA A 323 -18.88 -11.51 -18.78
CA ALA A 323 -18.89 -10.48 -19.82
C ALA A 323 -17.68 -10.65 -20.76
N GLY A 324 -16.49 -10.87 -20.21
CA GLY A 324 -15.26 -11.05 -20.98
C GLY A 324 -15.32 -12.25 -21.93
N THR A 325 -15.81 -13.38 -21.44
CA THR A 325 -15.97 -14.59 -22.27
C THR A 325 -17.01 -14.38 -23.39
N ALA A 326 -18.14 -13.74 -23.06
CA ALA A 326 -19.15 -13.45 -24.06
C ALA A 326 -18.64 -12.43 -25.09
N LEU A 327 -18.02 -11.33 -24.65
CA LEU A 327 -17.53 -10.27 -25.53
C LEU A 327 -16.40 -10.79 -26.44
N ARG A 328 -15.48 -11.60 -25.91
CA ARG A 328 -14.47 -12.28 -26.72
C ARG A 328 -15.09 -13.09 -27.84
N THR A 329 -16.15 -13.86 -27.54
CA THR A 329 -16.86 -14.67 -28.53
C THR A 329 -17.57 -13.81 -29.55
N ILE A 330 -18.22 -12.71 -29.10
CA ILE A 330 -18.89 -11.73 -29.96
C ILE A 330 -17.89 -11.13 -30.95
N MET A 331 -16.79 -10.57 -30.48
CA MET A 331 -15.76 -9.95 -31.31
C MET A 331 -15.17 -10.93 -32.33
N ASN A 332 -14.91 -12.17 -31.92
CA ASN A 332 -14.37 -13.20 -32.80
C ASN A 332 -15.37 -13.54 -33.93
N ASN A 333 -16.67 -13.54 -33.66
CA ASN A 333 -17.72 -13.80 -34.67
C ASN A 333 -18.05 -12.56 -35.50
N LEU A 334 -17.68 -11.38 -35.07
CA LEU A 334 -17.78 -10.14 -35.85
C LEU A 334 -16.53 -9.88 -36.73
N SER A 335 -15.59 -10.83 -36.81
CA SER A 335 -14.39 -10.71 -37.67
C SER A 335 -14.67 -10.84 -39.18
N GLY A 336 -15.91 -11.10 -39.58
CA GLY A 336 -16.40 -11.13 -40.95
C GLY A 336 -17.81 -10.60 -41.04
N ASP A 337 -18.28 -10.32 -42.25
CA ASP A 337 -19.63 -9.76 -42.48
C ASP A 337 -20.71 -10.56 -41.77
N VAL A 338 -21.61 -9.86 -41.10
CA VAL A 338 -22.67 -10.41 -40.28
C VAL A 338 -23.98 -10.44 -41.08
N LYS A 339 -24.57 -11.61 -41.21
CA LYS A 339 -25.87 -11.78 -41.87
C LYS A 339 -26.98 -11.95 -40.85
N ILE A 340 -27.97 -11.08 -40.90
CA ILE A 340 -29.14 -11.05 -40.01
C ILE A 340 -30.36 -11.26 -40.89
N CYS A 341 -31.11 -12.34 -40.59
CA CYS A 341 -32.29 -12.71 -41.37
C CYS A 341 -33.55 -12.56 -40.50
N GLY A 342 -34.58 -12.00 -41.06
CA GLY A 342 -35.90 -11.89 -40.42
C GLY A 342 -37.02 -11.84 -41.42
N SER A 343 -38.23 -12.28 -41.00
CA SER A 343 -39.40 -12.34 -41.88
C SER A 343 -39.83 -10.96 -42.41
N ALA A 344 -39.63 -9.92 -41.64
CA ALA A 344 -39.98 -8.54 -42.01
C ALA A 344 -38.87 -7.79 -42.75
N ILE A 345 -37.57 -8.12 -42.50
CA ILE A 345 -36.43 -7.39 -43.01
C ILE A 345 -35.68 -8.10 -44.14
N GLY A 346 -36.01 -9.40 -44.39
CA GLY A 346 -35.24 -10.25 -45.30
C GLY A 346 -33.86 -10.57 -44.77
N GLU A 347 -32.85 -10.68 -45.63
CA GLU A 347 -31.44 -10.80 -45.27
C GLU A 347 -30.78 -9.41 -45.27
N VAL A 348 -30.28 -8.99 -44.13
CA VAL A 348 -29.48 -7.78 -43.95
C VAL A 348 -28.06 -8.19 -43.68
N THR A 349 -27.11 -7.66 -44.46
CA THR A 349 -25.67 -7.86 -44.25
C THR A 349 -25.07 -6.62 -43.60
N VAL A 350 -24.48 -6.79 -42.43
CA VAL A 350 -23.71 -5.74 -41.73
C VAL A 350 -22.25 -5.98 -42.06
N SER A 351 -21.60 -5.02 -42.76
CA SER A 351 -20.18 -5.06 -43.03
C SER A 351 -19.40 -4.75 -41.78
N THR A 352 -18.37 -5.54 -41.50
CA THR A 352 -17.51 -5.37 -40.34
C THR A 352 -16.15 -4.79 -40.72
N THR A 353 -15.88 -4.62 -42.02
CA THR A 353 -14.62 -4.09 -42.52
C THR A 353 -14.83 -2.81 -43.33
N ASN A 354 -13.80 -1.95 -43.29
CA ASN A 354 -13.65 -0.79 -44.13
C ASN A 354 -13.23 -1.17 -45.55
N ALA A 355 -13.24 -0.22 -46.50
CA ALA A 355 -12.82 -0.46 -47.86
C ALA A 355 -11.34 -0.83 -48.03
N ASP A 356 -10.50 -0.46 -47.05
CA ASP A 356 -9.06 -0.82 -46.99
C ASP A 356 -8.78 -2.19 -46.35
N GLY A 357 -9.82 -2.91 -45.90
CA GLY A 357 -9.73 -4.20 -45.24
C GLY A 357 -9.50 -4.13 -43.73
N SER A 358 -9.37 -2.96 -43.14
CA SER A 358 -9.33 -2.81 -41.66
C SER A 358 -10.70 -3.04 -41.06
N MET A 359 -10.73 -3.43 -39.77
CA MET A 359 -11.99 -3.53 -39.04
C MET A 359 -12.61 -2.14 -38.83
N ARG A 360 -13.94 -2.06 -38.91
CA ARG A 360 -14.69 -0.87 -38.49
C ARG A 360 -14.72 -0.80 -36.95
N ASN A 361 -15.04 0.37 -36.43
CA ASN A 361 -15.21 0.54 -34.98
C ASN A 361 -16.27 -0.41 -34.45
N LEU A 362 -16.00 -1.01 -33.29
CA LEU A 362 -16.92 -1.99 -32.69
C LEU A 362 -18.29 -1.34 -32.39
N SER A 363 -18.30 -0.10 -31.90
CA SER A 363 -19.51 0.70 -31.65
C SER A 363 -20.39 0.85 -32.88
N ASP A 364 -19.78 1.14 -34.07
CA ASP A 364 -20.49 1.27 -35.35
C ASP A 364 -21.07 -0.05 -35.82
N ILE A 365 -20.30 -1.14 -35.74
CA ILE A 365 -20.78 -2.49 -36.11
C ILE A 365 -21.99 -2.89 -35.21
N LEU A 366 -21.86 -2.63 -33.89
CA LEU A 366 -22.95 -2.93 -32.95
C LEU A 366 -24.18 -2.04 -33.19
N ALA A 367 -24.02 -0.78 -33.63
CA ALA A 367 -25.12 0.10 -33.98
C ALA A 367 -25.89 -0.39 -35.21
N ASP A 368 -25.16 -0.81 -36.25
CA ASP A 368 -25.79 -1.40 -37.45
C ASP A 368 -26.53 -2.72 -37.12
N CYS A 369 -25.92 -3.56 -36.29
CA CYS A 369 -26.57 -4.76 -35.79
C CYS A 369 -27.87 -4.45 -35.01
N ARG A 370 -27.83 -3.44 -34.12
CA ARG A 370 -29.02 -2.98 -33.37
C ARG A 370 -30.15 -2.54 -34.32
N THR A 371 -29.78 -1.78 -35.34
CA THR A 371 -30.72 -1.31 -36.36
C THR A 371 -31.41 -2.49 -37.07
N ALA A 372 -30.68 -3.51 -37.48
CA ALA A 372 -31.20 -4.71 -38.08
C ALA A 372 -32.06 -5.53 -37.09
N PHE A 373 -31.62 -5.65 -35.82
CA PHE A 373 -32.36 -6.37 -34.76
C PHE A 373 -33.67 -5.70 -34.37
N ALA A 374 -33.77 -4.37 -34.50
CA ALA A 374 -35.04 -3.65 -34.21
C ALA A 374 -36.22 -4.09 -35.08
N GLY A 375 -35.97 -4.58 -36.30
CA GLY A 375 -36.97 -5.11 -37.20
C GLY A 375 -37.38 -6.57 -36.97
N LEU A 376 -36.72 -7.27 -36.00
CA LEU A 376 -36.98 -8.70 -35.71
C LEU A 376 -37.99 -8.87 -34.60
N THR A 377 -38.78 -9.96 -34.70
CA THR A 377 -39.58 -10.46 -33.57
C THR A 377 -38.67 -11.03 -32.47
N GLU A 378 -39.18 -11.16 -31.24
CA GLU A 378 -38.39 -11.69 -30.10
C GLU A 378 -37.84 -13.11 -30.38
N SER A 379 -38.61 -13.95 -31.09
CA SER A 379 -38.18 -15.30 -31.49
C SER A 379 -37.03 -15.23 -32.51
N GLU A 380 -37.14 -14.32 -33.48
CA GLU A 380 -36.10 -14.12 -34.51
C GLU A 380 -34.84 -13.52 -33.90
N LYS A 381 -34.95 -12.57 -32.96
CA LYS A 381 -33.82 -12.05 -32.20
C LYS A 381 -33.05 -13.15 -31.50
N ALA A 382 -33.73 -14.04 -30.78
CA ALA A 382 -33.10 -15.15 -30.08
C ALA A 382 -32.42 -16.14 -31.06
N GLN A 383 -33.08 -16.43 -32.19
CA GLN A 383 -32.52 -17.31 -33.21
C GLN A 383 -31.31 -16.69 -33.92
N ALA A 384 -31.41 -15.41 -34.31
CA ALA A 384 -30.29 -14.70 -34.94
C ALA A 384 -29.11 -14.57 -34.00
N ALA A 385 -29.31 -14.15 -32.74
CA ALA A 385 -28.26 -14.08 -31.75
C ALA A 385 -27.59 -15.46 -31.50
N GLY A 386 -28.40 -16.52 -31.35
CA GLY A 386 -27.89 -17.88 -31.19
C GLY A 386 -27.09 -18.39 -32.37
N SER A 387 -27.45 -18.00 -33.60
CA SER A 387 -26.72 -18.35 -34.81
C SER A 387 -25.44 -17.56 -34.99
N LEU A 388 -25.43 -16.26 -34.62
CA LEU A 388 -24.28 -15.37 -34.77
C LEU A 388 -23.19 -15.66 -33.74
N VAL A 389 -23.56 -15.74 -32.46
CA VAL A 389 -22.57 -15.79 -31.37
C VAL A 389 -22.62 -17.07 -30.54
N GLY A 390 -23.50 -18.00 -30.90
CA GLY A 390 -23.71 -19.23 -30.16
C GLY A 390 -24.43 -19.00 -28.83
N LYS A 391 -24.89 -20.12 -28.24
CA LYS A 391 -25.75 -20.09 -27.03
C LYS A 391 -25.05 -19.49 -25.81
N ASN A 392 -23.74 -19.62 -25.69
CA ASN A 392 -22.96 -19.16 -24.53
C ASN A 392 -22.81 -17.64 -24.50
N ALA A 393 -22.68 -17.01 -25.67
CA ALA A 393 -22.53 -15.55 -25.77
C ALA A 393 -23.85 -14.83 -26.10
N MET A 394 -24.91 -15.59 -26.34
CA MET A 394 -26.21 -15.06 -26.77
C MET A 394 -26.80 -14.02 -25.81
N SER A 395 -26.71 -14.26 -24.50
CA SER A 395 -27.18 -13.30 -23.48
C SER A 395 -26.45 -11.99 -23.53
N GLY A 396 -25.11 -12.06 -23.67
CA GLY A 396 -24.24 -10.87 -23.78
C GLY A 396 -24.52 -10.08 -25.05
N PHE A 397 -24.71 -10.78 -26.18
CA PHE A 397 -25.04 -10.14 -27.45
C PHE A 397 -26.42 -9.49 -27.43
N LEU A 398 -27.42 -10.17 -26.90
CA LEU A 398 -28.79 -9.61 -26.73
C LEU A 398 -28.77 -8.40 -25.77
N ALA A 399 -27.92 -8.39 -24.72
CA ALA A 399 -27.76 -7.24 -23.86
C ALA A 399 -27.26 -6.02 -24.65
N LEU A 400 -26.30 -6.21 -25.57
CA LEU A 400 -25.79 -5.15 -26.44
C LEU A 400 -26.87 -4.71 -27.47
N MET A 401 -27.64 -5.62 -28.02
CA MET A 401 -28.67 -5.31 -29.00
C MET A 401 -29.91 -4.59 -28.38
N ASN A 402 -30.23 -4.89 -27.14
CA ASN A 402 -31.35 -4.30 -26.41
C ASN A 402 -30.93 -3.12 -25.52
N ALA A 403 -29.67 -2.66 -25.60
CA ALA A 403 -29.23 -1.50 -24.84
C ALA A 403 -30.05 -0.27 -25.19
N GLY A 404 -30.49 0.47 -24.17
CA GLY A 404 -31.27 1.68 -24.33
C GLY A 404 -30.45 2.80 -24.97
N GLU A 405 -31.05 3.57 -25.87
CA GLU A 405 -30.38 4.69 -26.57
C GLU A 405 -29.75 5.68 -25.58
N GLY A 406 -30.46 6.01 -24.49
CA GLY A 406 -29.96 6.88 -23.43
C GLY A 406 -28.73 6.32 -22.65
N ASP A 407 -28.65 5.00 -22.46
CA ASP A 407 -27.49 4.36 -21.83
C ASP A 407 -26.29 4.37 -22.77
N ILE A 408 -26.54 4.15 -24.06
CA ILE A 408 -25.48 4.20 -25.09
C ILE A 408 -24.93 5.63 -25.19
N GLU A 409 -25.80 6.63 -25.36
CA GLU A 409 -25.37 8.05 -25.48
C GLU A 409 -24.64 8.53 -24.23
N LYS A 410 -25.13 8.19 -23.04
CA LYS A 410 -24.52 8.53 -21.77
C LYS A 410 -23.10 7.96 -21.66
N LEU A 411 -22.93 6.68 -21.97
CA LEU A 411 -21.66 5.97 -21.78
C LEU A 411 -20.65 6.36 -22.87
N SER A 412 -21.09 6.41 -24.14
CA SER A 412 -20.28 6.87 -25.27
C SER A 412 -19.77 8.30 -25.06
N SER A 413 -20.67 9.22 -24.68
CA SER A 413 -20.30 10.60 -24.37
C SER A 413 -19.33 10.71 -23.19
N ALA A 414 -19.52 9.93 -22.14
CA ALA A 414 -18.65 9.91 -20.98
C ALA A 414 -17.24 9.41 -21.33
N ILE A 415 -17.14 8.36 -22.16
CA ILE A 415 -15.86 7.82 -22.63
C ILE A 415 -15.18 8.78 -23.61
N ALA A 416 -15.92 9.35 -24.57
CA ALA A 416 -15.37 10.30 -25.54
C ALA A 416 -14.81 11.58 -24.89
N ASN A 417 -15.26 11.94 -23.69
CA ASN A 417 -14.80 13.12 -22.93
C ASN A 417 -14.11 12.70 -21.62
N CYS A 418 -13.42 11.56 -21.60
CA CYS A 418 -12.90 10.99 -20.36
C CYS A 418 -11.60 11.64 -19.86
N ASP A 419 -10.88 12.41 -20.68
CA ASP A 419 -9.56 12.96 -20.34
C ASP A 419 -9.57 13.71 -19.00
N GLY A 420 -8.71 13.29 -18.09
CA GLY A 420 -8.59 13.84 -16.74
C GLY A 420 -9.63 13.34 -15.73
N THR A 421 -10.50 12.41 -16.10
CA THR A 421 -11.55 11.89 -15.21
C THR A 421 -10.97 11.20 -13.98
N ALA A 422 -10.00 10.31 -14.16
CA ALA A 422 -9.37 9.60 -13.05
C ALA A 422 -8.65 10.57 -12.08
N ALA A 423 -7.93 11.53 -12.63
CA ALA A 423 -7.23 12.57 -11.85
C ALA A 423 -8.23 13.45 -11.07
N GLY A 424 -9.29 13.92 -11.70
CA GLY A 424 -10.32 14.75 -11.06
C GLY A 424 -11.07 14.02 -9.95
N MET A 425 -11.37 12.74 -10.13
CA MET A 425 -11.96 11.88 -9.10
C MET A 425 -10.98 11.67 -7.93
N ALA A 426 -9.72 11.36 -8.23
CA ALA A 426 -8.66 11.19 -7.23
C ALA A 426 -8.47 12.45 -6.38
N GLU A 427 -8.39 13.63 -7.01
CA GLU A 427 -8.28 14.92 -6.32
C GLU A 427 -9.47 15.19 -5.39
N THR A 428 -10.68 14.86 -5.85
CA THR A 428 -11.89 15.00 -5.03
C THR A 428 -11.83 14.14 -3.78
N ILE A 429 -11.36 12.90 -3.89
CA ILE A 429 -11.17 11.98 -2.75
C ILE A 429 -10.12 12.52 -1.81
N ILE A 430 -8.95 12.95 -2.30
CA ILE A 430 -7.87 13.52 -1.49
C ILE A 430 -8.35 14.76 -0.74
N ARG A 431 -9.07 15.66 -1.42
CA ARG A 431 -9.64 16.86 -0.80
C ARG A 431 -10.60 16.52 0.33
N ASN A 432 -11.48 15.53 0.13
CA ASN A 432 -12.40 15.08 1.16
C ASN A 432 -11.69 14.42 2.35
N MET A 433 -10.65 13.61 2.10
CA MET A 433 -9.82 13.02 3.16
C MET A 433 -9.12 14.09 4.00
N ARG A 434 -8.52 15.10 3.35
CA ARG A 434 -7.86 16.23 4.06
C ARG A 434 -8.85 17.03 4.89
N ARG A 435 -10.06 17.28 4.39
CA ARG A 435 -11.12 17.95 5.14
C ARG A 435 -11.52 17.15 6.37
N THR A 436 -11.78 15.85 6.22
CA THR A 436 -12.15 14.96 7.33
C THR A 436 -11.03 14.86 8.38
N ALA A 437 -9.77 14.80 7.96
CA ALA A 437 -8.62 14.80 8.87
C ALA A 437 -8.52 16.11 9.66
N SER A 438 -8.73 17.24 9.00
CA SER A 438 -8.77 18.57 9.65
C SER A 438 -9.91 18.67 10.66
N GLU A 439 -11.12 18.24 10.31
CA GLU A 439 -12.28 18.22 11.19
C GLU A 439 -12.06 17.33 12.42
N ARG A 440 -11.48 16.13 12.23
CA ARG A 440 -11.11 15.23 13.34
C ARG A 440 -10.07 15.85 14.26
N SER A 441 -9.04 16.50 13.70
CA SER A 441 -8.01 17.20 14.48
C SER A 441 -8.62 18.34 15.30
N LEU A 442 -9.56 19.09 14.73
CA LEU A 442 -10.27 20.15 15.42
C LEU A 442 -11.13 19.61 16.58
N ILE A 443 -11.85 18.50 16.37
CA ILE A 443 -12.66 17.84 17.41
C ILE A 443 -11.76 17.33 18.55
N ILE A 444 -10.63 16.70 18.25
CA ILE A 444 -9.65 16.25 19.26
C ILE A 444 -9.10 17.44 20.03
N TRP A 445 -8.74 18.52 19.35
CA TRP A 445 -8.24 19.75 20.00
C TRP A 445 -9.30 20.40 20.89
N MET A 446 -10.56 20.48 20.42
CA MET A 446 -11.69 20.99 21.21
C MET A 446 -11.97 20.12 22.44
N SER A 447 -11.96 18.80 22.30
CA SER A 447 -12.17 17.88 23.43
C SER A 447 -11.06 17.98 24.47
N TYR A 448 -9.80 18.09 24.03
CA TYR A 448 -8.64 18.32 24.89
C TYR A 448 -8.78 19.67 25.63
N ARG A 449 -9.15 20.73 24.92
CA ARG A 449 -9.38 22.06 25.48
C ARG A 449 -10.50 22.08 26.53
N ILE A 450 -11.63 21.42 26.23
CA ILE A 450 -12.76 21.28 27.17
C ILE A 450 -12.32 20.54 28.44
N THR A 451 -11.59 19.42 28.28
CA THR A 451 -11.08 18.61 29.39
C THR A 451 -10.09 19.43 30.25
N THR A 452 -9.19 20.17 29.61
CA THR A 452 -8.22 21.04 30.29
C THR A 452 -8.90 22.14 31.07
N ILE A 453 -9.87 22.86 30.48
CA ILE A 453 -10.65 23.90 31.16
C ILE A 453 -11.45 23.31 32.33
N ARG A 454 -12.01 22.12 32.17
CA ARG A 454 -12.78 21.44 33.24
C ARG A 454 -11.90 21.08 34.45
N ASN A 455 -10.63 20.74 34.21
CA ASN A 455 -9.68 20.34 35.24
C ASN A 455 -8.92 21.53 35.89
N MET A 456 -9.12 22.76 35.39
CA MET A 456 -8.47 23.94 35.96
C MET A 456 -9.24 24.48 37.20
N SER A 457 -8.52 25.04 38.16
CA SER A 457 -9.09 25.73 39.30
C SER A 457 -9.87 26.98 38.87
N GLY A 458 -10.89 27.37 39.64
CA GLY A 458 -11.91 28.37 39.23
C GLY A 458 -11.38 29.75 38.76
N SER A 459 -10.27 30.26 39.30
CA SER A 459 -9.65 31.51 38.88
C SER A 459 -8.94 31.43 37.52
N ARG A 460 -8.23 30.34 37.25
CA ARG A 460 -7.58 30.10 35.97
C ARG A 460 -8.60 29.80 34.86
N ARG A 461 -9.71 29.15 35.19
CA ARG A 461 -10.80 28.87 34.25
C ARG A 461 -11.46 30.15 33.72
N LYS A 462 -11.75 31.15 34.59
CA LYS A 462 -12.31 32.43 34.18
C LYS A 462 -11.38 33.21 33.24
N TRP A 463 -10.07 33.24 33.51
CA TRP A 463 -9.07 33.92 32.68
C TRP A 463 -8.97 33.36 31.28
N MET A 464 -8.98 32.03 31.14
CA MET A 464 -8.87 31.38 29.84
C MET A 464 -10.13 31.49 28.96
N ILE A 465 -11.32 31.53 29.57
CA ILE A 465 -12.59 31.79 28.89
C ILE A 465 -12.67 33.23 28.38
N SER A 466 -12.12 34.19 29.13
CA SER A 466 -12.12 35.61 28.76
C SER A 466 -11.15 35.96 27.61
N MET A 467 -10.14 35.14 27.32
CA MET A 467 -9.22 35.32 26.18
C MET A 467 -9.71 34.72 24.86
N THR A 468 -10.86 34.08 24.86
CA THR A 468 -11.36 33.30 23.71
C THR A 468 -12.78 33.68 23.27
N GLY A 469 -13.30 34.80 23.80
CA GLY A 469 -14.54 35.42 23.38
C GLY A 469 -14.38 36.46 22.27
#